data_5c48eeb595a47be478c066004fcb3dc8
#
_entry.id   5c48eeb595a47be478c066004fcb3dc8
#
_cell.length_a   1.000
_cell.length_b   1.000
_cell.length_c   1.000
_cell.angle_alpha   90.00
_cell.angle_beta   90.00
_cell.angle_gamma   90.00
#
_symmetry.space_group_name_H-M   'P 1'
#
loop_
_entity.id
_entity.type
_entity.pdbx_description
1 polymer ?
#
loop_
_entity_poly.entity_id
_entity_poly.type
_entity_poly.pdbx_seq_one_letter_code
_entity_poly.pdbx_strand_id
1 'polypeptide(L)'
;MDSDWLTSIQFLNNGFTYVSEQDGYSHIYLYSPTGVMQRQVTQGNWDVTKFLGVDENTKTFYYESAEESPIRRSIYKIDAKGVKTKLSTEEGMNKAVFSDNFAYFVNTYSNANTPAKITVNETKTKKELRVLQDNAALKSKLKEYVFAKKEFMKVHTASDYEFNAWIVKPADFDPSK
;
A
#
# COMPACT_ATOMS: atom_id res chain seq x y z
N MET A 1 8.85 -0.06 24.85
CA MET A 1 9.52 0.40 23.61
C MET A 1 9.14 -0.63 22.56
N ASP A 2 8.29 -0.23 21.63
CA ASP A 2 7.77 -1.14 20.62
C ASP A 2 8.89 -1.60 19.71
N SER A 3 9.04 -2.90 19.47
CA SER A 3 10.12 -3.47 18.66
C SER A 3 10.02 -3.10 17.18
N ASP A 4 8.86 -2.64 16.75
CA ASP A 4 8.55 -2.41 15.33
C ASP A 4 9.32 -1.24 14.72
N TRP A 5 9.71 -0.24 15.51
CA TRP A 5 10.48 0.87 14.96
C TRP A 5 11.97 0.54 14.73
N LEU A 6 12.53 -0.47 15.38
CA LEU A 6 13.88 -0.97 15.04
C LEU A 6 13.89 -1.66 13.67
N THR A 7 12.79 -2.26 13.26
CA THR A 7 12.64 -2.90 11.95
C THR A 7 12.40 -1.90 10.82
N SER A 8 12.14 -0.62 11.13
CA SER A 8 11.96 0.45 10.17
C SER A 8 13.26 1.08 9.67
N ILE A 9 14.41 0.73 10.28
CA ILE A 9 15.73 1.19 9.86
C ILE A 9 16.28 0.27 8.78
N GLN A 10 16.66 0.85 7.64
CA GLN A 10 17.40 0.14 6.59
C GLN A 10 18.73 0.85 6.34
N PHE A 11 19.83 0.13 6.57
CA PHE A 11 21.17 0.63 6.30
C PHE A 11 21.47 0.62 4.80
N LEU A 12 22.14 1.66 4.34
CA LEU A 12 22.57 1.91 2.97
C LEU A 12 24.09 2.04 2.93
N ASN A 13 24.69 2.02 1.74
CA ASN A 13 26.13 2.23 1.58
C ASN A 13 26.62 3.56 2.17
N ASN A 14 25.79 4.60 2.16
CA ASN A 14 26.14 5.93 2.66
C ASN A 14 25.01 6.54 3.50
N GLY A 15 24.67 5.86 4.60
CA GLY A 15 23.66 6.33 5.52
C GLY A 15 22.62 5.26 5.87
N PHE A 16 21.43 5.71 6.22
CA PHE A 16 20.31 4.81 6.50
C PHE A 16 18.97 5.53 6.26
N THR A 17 17.95 4.74 6.02
CA THR A 17 16.57 5.23 6.05
C THR A 17 15.91 4.86 7.37
N TYR A 18 14.99 5.69 7.79
CA TYR A 18 14.16 5.48 8.96
C TYR A 18 12.72 5.92 8.67
N VAL A 19 11.76 5.07 9.02
CA VAL A 19 10.33 5.42 8.95
C VAL A 19 9.91 5.96 10.31
N SER A 20 9.41 7.19 10.35
CA SER A 20 9.12 7.92 11.58
C SER A 20 7.84 8.74 11.46
N GLU A 21 7.15 8.92 12.59
CA GLU A 21 5.94 9.75 12.72
C GLU A 21 6.25 11.15 13.29
N GLN A 22 7.49 11.63 13.16
CA GLN A 22 7.94 12.88 13.80
C GLN A 22 7.22 14.13 13.31
N ASP A 23 6.53 14.09 12.16
CA ASP A 23 5.70 15.17 11.62
C ASP A 23 4.18 14.89 11.73
N GLY A 24 3.79 13.85 12.50
CA GLY A 24 2.40 13.48 12.77
C GLY A 24 1.88 12.34 11.90
N TYR A 25 2.61 11.96 10.84
CA TYR A 25 2.30 10.81 9.98
C TYR A 25 3.55 9.96 9.75
N SER A 26 3.36 8.69 9.42
CA SER A 26 4.47 7.77 9.14
C SER A 26 5.10 8.07 7.78
N HIS A 27 6.35 8.58 7.79
CA HIS A 27 7.08 8.95 6.59
C HIS A 27 8.51 8.41 6.58
N ILE A 28 9.10 8.31 5.37
CA ILE A 28 10.47 7.85 5.14
C ILE A 28 11.41 9.04 5.23
N TYR A 29 12.44 8.91 6.05
CA TYR A 29 13.54 9.88 6.22
C TYR A 29 14.87 9.23 5.85
N LEU A 30 15.73 10.00 5.20
CA LEU A 30 17.10 9.61 4.86
C LEU A 30 18.09 10.34 5.77
N TYR A 31 19.00 9.57 6.36
CA TYR A 31 20.04 10.05 7.27
C TYR A 31 21.44 9.73 6.74
N SER A 32 22.42 10.58 7.09
CA SER A 32 23.83 10.30 6.92
C SER A 32 24.30 9.17 7.85
N PRO A 33 25.52 8.60 7.64
CA PRO A 33 26.10 7.63 8.57
C PRO A 33 26.30 8.18 10.00
N THR A 34 26.38 9.49 10.13
CA THR A 34 26.54 10.20 11.42
C THR A 34 25.20 10.57 12.08
N GLY A 35 24.08 10.15 11.52
CA GLY A 35 22.73 10.41 12.08
C GLY A 35 22.17 11.81 11.77
N VAL A 36 22.76 12.55 10.84
CA VAL A 36 22.20 13.83 10.39
C VAL A 36 21.13 13.58 9.34
N MET A 37 19.93 14.11 9.57
CA MET A 37 18.84 14.03 8.59
C MET A 37 19.20 14.79 7.31
N GLN A 38 19.21 14.09 6.19
CA GLN A 38 19.52 14.64 4.87
C GLN A 38 18.27 15.04 4.10
N ARG A 39 17.18 14.24 4.24
CA ARG A 39 15.97 14.45 3.47
C ARG A 39 14.78 13.74 4.09
N GLN A 40 13.62 14.40 4.13
CA GLN A 40 12.33 13.74 4.21
C GLN A 40 11.95 13.28 2.80
N VAL A 41 11.82 11.98 2.61
CA VAL A 41 11.58 11.37 1.28
C VAL A 41 10.10 11.44 0.90
N THR A 42 9.22 11.15 1.85
CA THR A 42 7.75 11.22 1.68
C THR A 42 7.16 12.24 2.64
N GLN A 43 6.04 12.88 2.25
CA GLN A 43 5.36 13.88 3.07
C GLN A 43 3.87 13.95 2.73
N GLY A 44 3.05 14.41 3.67
CA GLY A 44 1.61 14.61 3.49
C GLY A 44 0.79 14.10 4.68
N ASN A 45 -0.54 14.28 4.64
CA ASN A 45 -1.44 13.86 5.70
C ASN A 45 -1.87 12.39 5.49
N TRP A 46 -0.91 11.48 5.41
CA TRP A 46 -1.10 10.05 5.15
C TRP A 46 0.13 9.26 5.57
N ASP A 47 -0.04 7.96 5.77
CA ASP A 47 1.01 7.07 6.27
C ASP A 47 1.67 6.24 5.17
N VAL A 48 2.99 6.16 5.21
CA VAL A 48 3.74 5.03 4.67
C VAL A 48 3.46 3.83 5.55
N THR A 49 2.76 2.84 5.02
CA THR A 49 2.37 1.64 5.79
C THR A 49 3.42 0.55 5.71
N LYS A 50 4.32 0.62 4.71
CA LYS A 50 5.48 -0.25 4.62
C LYS A 50 6.55 0.36 3.72
N PHE A 51 7.78 0.42 4.21
CA PHE A 51 8.94 0.68 3.38
C PHE A 51 9.39 -0.62 2.71
N LEU A 52 9.54 -0.61 1.38
CA LEU A 52 9.84 -1.80 0.57
C LEU A 52 11.30 -1.87 0.15
N GLY A 53 12.02 -0.74 0.27
CA GLY A 53 13.45 -0.67 -0.02
C GLY A 53 13.83 0.52 -0.90
N VAL A 54 15.12 0.60 -1.19
CA VAL A 54 15.71 1.64 -2.03
C VAL A 54 16.66 1.01 -3.05
N ASP A 55 16.52 1.42 -4.31
CA ASP A 55 17.56 1.22 -5.31
C ASP A 55 18.62 2.31 -5.13
N GLU A 56 19.74 1.96 -4.52
CA GLU A 56 20.82 2.91 -4.21
C GLU A 56 21.50 3.47 -5.48
N ASN A 57 21.47 2.73 -6.60
CA ASN A 57 22.06 3.19 -7.86
C ASN A 57 21.27 4.36 -8.46
N THR A 58 19.95 4.25 -8.44
CA THR A 58 19.03 5.28 -8.96
C THR A 58 18.52 6.23 -7.89
N LYS A 59 18.79 5.95 -6.60
CA LYS A 59 18.25 6.64 -5.44
C LYS A 59 16.71 6.70 -5.46
N THR A 60 16.09 5.60 -5.86
CA THR A 60 14.65 5.46 -5.94
C THR A 60 14.14 4.65 -4.75
N PHE A 61 13.17 5.20 -4.03
CA PHE A 61 12.55 4.60 -2.84
C PHE A 61 11.22 3.96 -3.22
N TYR A 62 10.93 2.78 -2.67
CA TYR A 62 9.73 2.01 -2.93
C TYR A 62 8.96 1.80 -1.62
N TYR A 63 7.64 2.00 -1.64
CA TYR A 63 6.83 1.94 -0.44
C TYR A 63 5.36 1.61 -0.73
N GLU A 64 4.67 1.13 0.29
CA GLU A 64 3.22 1.04 0.35
C GLU A 64 2.68 2.20 1.19
N SER A 65 1.57 2.79 0.79
CA SER A 65 0.96 3.88 1.55
C SER A 65 -0.56 3.86 1.54
N ALA A 66 -1.13 4.57 2.52
CA ALA A 66 -2.54 4.87 2.66
C ALA A 66 -2.94 6.22 2.01
N GLU A 67 -2.09 6.79 1.15
CA GLU A 67 -2.23 8.15 0.59
C GLU A 67 -3.58 8.42 -0.06
N GLU A 68 -4.12 7.46 -0.82
CA GLU A 68 -5.40 7.65 -1.52
C GLU A 68 -6.61 7.44 -0.61
N SER A 69 -6.44 6.61 0.42
CA SER A 69 -7.50 6.31 1.37
C SER A 69 -6.95 5.51 2.56
N PRO A 70 -7.38 5.79 3.78
CA PRO A 70 -6.97 5.04 4.96
C PRO A 70 -7.39 3.56 4.92
N ILE A 71 -8.38 3.21 4.10
CA ILE A 71 -8.88 1.83 3.91
C ILE A 71 -8.29 1.12 2.68
N ARG A 72 -7.31 1.73 1.99
CA ARG A 72 -6.64 1.16 0.81
C ARG A 72 -5.13 1.17 1.00
N ARG A 73 -4.45 0.34 0.23
CA ARG A 73 -2.99 0.33 0.15
C ARG A 73 -2.58 0.32 -1.32
N SER A 74 -1.75 1.27 -1.68
CA SER A 74 -1.18 1.40 -3.01
C SER A 74 0.35 1.35 -2.95
N ILE A 75 0.97 0.88 -4.03
CA ILE A 75 2.41 0.73 -4.16
C ILE A 75 2.93 1.93 -4.94
N TYR A 76 3.97 2.57 -4.42
CA TYR A 76 4.61 3.75 -5.01
C TYR A 76 6.11 3.59 -5.12
N LYS A 77 6.68 4.40 -6.01
CA LYS A 77 8.10 4.76 -5.98
C LYS A 77 8.24 6.28 -6.02
N ILE A 78 9.33 6.76 -5.43
CA ILE A 78 9.74 8.15 -5.52
C ILE A 78 11.22 8.21 -5.90
N ASP A 79 11.56 8.95 -6.94
CA ASP A 79 12.92 9.02 -7.46
C ASP A 79 13.79 10.07 -6.71
N ALA A 80 15.06 10.17 -7.11
CA ALA A 80 16.02 11.13 -6.54
C ALA A 80 15.55 12.58 -6.66
N LYS A 81 14.75 12.91 -7.68
CA LYS A 81 14.21 14.26 -7.93
C LYS A 81 12.93 14.53 -7.15
N GLY A 82 12.37 13.52 -6.45
CA GLY A 82 11.09 13.62 -5.74
C GLY A 82 9.87 13.34 -6.61
N VAL A 83 10.05 12.81 -7.82
CA VAL A 83 8.94 12.45 -8.69
C VAL A 83 8.31 11.15 -8.20
N LYS A 84 7.10 11.25 -7.69
CA LYS A 84 6.30 10.12 -7.22
C LYS A 84 5.58 9.44 -8.38
N THR A 85 5.58 8.12 -8.38
CA THR A 85 4.88 7.29 -9.38
C THR A 85 4.15 6.15 -8.68
N LYS A 86 2.84 6.05 -8.89
CA LYS A 86 2.04 4.88 -8.46
C LYS A 86 2.36 3.69 -9.36
N LEU A 87 2.64 2.54 -8.75
CA LEU A 87 2.94 1.28 -9.43
C LEU A 87 1.74 0.33 -9.48
N SER A 88 0.93 0.29 -8.42
CA SER A 88 -0.30 -0.50 -8.40
C SER A 88 -1.40 0.13 -9.27
N THR A 89 -2.14 -0.70 -10.00
CA THR A 89 -3.22 -0.25 -10.90
C THR A 89 -4.60 -0.44 -10.31
N GLU A 90 -4.75 -1.44 -9.42
CA GLU A 90 -6.04 -1.84 -8.86
C GLU A 90 -6.34 -1.10 -7.56
N GLU A 91 -7.58 -0.68 -7.38
CA GLU A 91 -8.06 -0.09 -6.13
C GLU A 91 -8.38 -1.15 -5.08
N GLY A 92 -7.72 -1.11 -3.94
CA GLY A 92 -7.88 -2.06 -2.85
C GLY A 92 -6.64 -2.19 -1.99
N MET A 93 -6.37 -3.40 -1.55
CA MET A 93 -5.17 -3.75 -0.78
C MET A 93 -4.12 -4.31 -1.73
N ASN A 94 -3.06 -3.56 -1.96
CA ASN A 94 -1.90 -3.98 -2.73
C ASN A 94 -0.72 -4.18 -1.79
N LYS A 95 0.00 -5.30 -1.96
CA LYS A 95 1.24 -5.61 -1.25
C LYS A 95 2.29 -6.04 -2.24
N ALA A 96 3.49 -5.49 -2.15
CA ALA A 96 4.55 -5.81 -3.08
C ALA A 96 5.76 -6.48 -2.44
N VAL A 97 6.39 -7.36 -3.22
CA VAL A 97 7.74 -7.86 -2.98
C VAL A 97 8.53 -7.62 -4.26
N PHE A 98 9.62 -6.86 -4.15
CA PHE A 98 10.47 -6.52 -5.29
C PHE A 98 11.60 -7.54 -5.47
N SER A 99 12.09 -7.67 -6.72
CA SER A 99 13.38 -8.28 -7.00
C SER A 99 14.52 -7.41 -6.45
N ASP A 100 15.70 -8.00 -6.20
CA ASP A 100 16.86 -7.31 -5.60
C ASP A 100 17.27 -6.04 -6.38
N ASN A 101 17.08 -6.05 -7.70
CA ASN A 101 17.38 -4.90 -8.58
C ASN A 101 16.16 -4.01 -8.85
N PHE A 102 15.05 -4.19 -8.18
CA PHE A 102 13.79 -3.45 -8.36
C PHE A 102 13.23 -3.43 -9.79
N ALA A 103 13.72 -4.31 -10.67
CA ALA A 103 13.22 -4.38 -12.04
C ALA A 103 11.81 -4.98 -12.13
N TYR A 104 11.48 -5.88 -11.23
CA TYR A 104 10.19 -6.56 -11.14
C TYR A 104 9.64 -6.55 -9.74
N PHE A 105 8.33 -6.70 -9.62
CA PHE A 105 7.68 -6.93 -8.35
C PHE A 105 6.51 -7.92 -8.47
N VAL A 106 6.34 -8.70 -7.42
CA VAL A 106 5.14 -9.51 -7.21
C VAL A 106 4.14 -8.63 -6.47
N ASN A 107 2.96 -8.42 -7.07
CA ASN A 107 1.85 -7.73 -6.41
C ASN A 107 0.82 -8.76 -5.94
N THR A 108 0.46 -8.71 -4.66
CA THR A 108 -0.70 -9.40 -4.10
C THR A 108 -1.80 -8.37 -3.92
N TYR A 109 -2.79 -8.46 -4.78
CA TYR A 109 -3.96 -7.58 -4.75
C TYR A 109 -5.18 -8.31 -4.19
N SER A 110 -5.98 -7.61 -3.40
CA SER A 110 -7.32 -8.04 -2.98
C SER A 110 -8.20 -6.84 -2.64
N ASN A 111 -9.51 -7.06 -2.61
CA ASN A 111 -10.44 -6.13 -2.00
C ASN A 111 -11.50 -6.88 -1.18
N ALA A 112 -12.43 -6.14 -0.56
CA ALA A 112 -13.41 -6.73 0.35
C ALA A 112 -14.33 -7.78 -0.29
N ASN A 113 -14.50 -7.73 -1.62
CA ASN A 113 -15.44 -8.57 -2.38
C ASN A 113 -14.75 -9.44 -3.44
N THR A 114 -13.40 -9.42 -3.50
CA THR A 114 -12.64 -10.14 -4.52
C THR A 114 -11.50 -10.91 -3.88
N PRO A 115 -11.40 -12.24 -4.08
CA PRO A 115 -10.26 -13.03 -3.65
C PRO A 115 -8.94 -12.50 -4.22
N ALA A 116 -7.85 -12.77 -3.51
CA ALA A 116 -6.54 -12.30 -3.88
C ALA A 116 -6.14 -12.70 -5.31
N LYS A 117 -5.50 -11.78 -6.02
CA LYS A 117 -4.82 -11.99 -7.30
C LYS A 117 -3.33 -11.72 -7.09
N ILE A 118 -2.48 -12.63 -7.56
CA ILE A 118 -1.02 -12.51 -7.43
C ILE A 118 -0.43 -12.43 -8.82
N THR A 119 0.34 -11.37 -9.08
CA THR A 119 0.91 -11.06 -10.40
C THR A 119 2.39 -10.70 -10.31
N VAL A 120 3.14 -11.00 -11.38
CA VAL A 120 4.48 -10.45 -11.61
C VAL A 120 4.35 -9.26 -12.53
N ASN A 121 4.94 -8.13 -12.14
CA ASN A 121 4.85 -6.87 -12.85
C ASN A 121 6.24 -6.30 -13.13
N GLU A 122 6.40 -5.62 -14.26
CA GLU A 122 7.59 -4.85 -14.57
C GLU A 122 7.50 -3.45 -13.93
N THR A 123 8.50 -3.08 -13.14
CA THR A 123 8.49 -1.81 -12.40
C THR A 123 8.52 -0.57 -13.31
N LYS A 124 9.25 -0.64 -14.43
CA LYS A 124 9.44 0.49 -15.33
C LYS A 124 8.15 0.85 -16.08
N THR A 125 7.49 -0.15 -16.67
CA THR A 125 6.30 0.03 -17.50
C THR A 125 5.00 -0.14 -16.73
N LYS A 126 5.06 -0.71 -15.52
CA LYS A 126 3.91 -1.15 -14.69
C LYS A 126 3.10 -2.28 -15.36
N LYS A 127 3.66 -2.92 -16.39
CA LYS A 127 2.98 -3.98 -17.15
C LYS A 127 2.92 -5.25 -16.31
N GLU A 128 1.72 -5.84 -16.22
CA GLU A 128 1.54 -7.20 -15.73
C GLU A 128 2.17 -8.17 -16.76
N LEU A 129 3.19 -8.90 -16.33
CA LEU A 129 3.89 -9.87 -17.17
C LEU A 129 3.30 -11.26 -17.03
N ARG A 130 2.87 -11.62 -15.83
CA ARG A 130 2.37 -12.96 -15.54
C ARG A 130 1.41 -12.94 -14.36
N VAL A 131 0.31 -13.66 -14.48
CA VAL A 131 -0.56 -14.03 -13.36
C VAL A 131 -0.03 -15.32 -12.74
N LEU A 132 0.31 -15.26 -11.46
CA LEU A 132 0.73 -16.42 -10.66
C LEU A 132 -0.47 -17.14 -10.08
N GLN A 133 -1.45 -16.35 -9.59
CA GLN A 133 -2.69 -16.85 -9.00
C GLN A 133 -3.82 -15.86 -9.24
N ASP A 134 -4.91 -16.31 -9.83
CA ASP A 134 -6.11 -15.51 -10.07
C ASP A 134 -7.31 -15.94 -9.22
N ASN A 135 -7.17 -17.08 -8.52
CA ASN A 135 -8.23 -17.71 -7.74
C ASN A 135 -9.51 -18.00 -8.56
N ALA A 136 -9.38 -18.34 -9.86
CA ALA A 136 -10.52 -18.58 -10.74
C ALA A 136 -11.45 -19.68 -10.22
N ALA A 137 -10.88 -20.79 -9.71
CA ALA A 137 -11.66 -21.89 -9.13
C ALA A 137 -12.47 -21.43 -7.90
N LEU A 138 -11.83 -20.67 -7.00
CA LEU A 138 -12.51 -20.07 -5.83
C LEU A 138 -13.61 -19.09 -6.26
N LYS A 139 -13.33 -18.22 -7.22
CA LYS A 139 -14.32 -17.27 -7.77
C LYS A 139 -15.50 -17.99 -8.39
N SER A 140 -15.25 -19.11 -9.08
CA SER A 140 -16.33 -19.93 -9.65
C SER A 140 -17.16 -20.58 -8.54
N LYS A 141 -16.52 -21.15 -7.52
CA LYS A 141 -17.21 -21.76 -6.40
C LYS A 141 -18.04 -20.75 -5.60
N LEU A 142 -17.52 -19.53 -5.38
CA LEU A 142 -18.26 -18.49 -4.68
C LEU A 142 -19.53 -18.04 -5.39
N LYS A 143 -19.64 -18.22 -6.74
CA LYS A 143 -20.86 -17.91 -7.48
C LYS A 143 -22.02 -18.87 -7.23
N GLU A 144 -21.74 -20.04 -6.66
CA GLU A 144 -22.76 -21.02 -6.26
C GLU A 144 -23.49 -20.59 -4.97
N TYR A 145 -22.98 -19.58 -4.27
CA TYR A 145 -23.52 -19.07 -3.02
C TYR A 145 -23.97 -17.62 -3.18
N VAL A 146 -24.99 -17.25 -2.44
CA VAL A 146 -25.43 -15.85 -2.34
C VAL A 146 -24.67 -15.19 -1.20
N PHE A 147 -23.62 -14.43 -1.55
CA PHE A 147 -22.89 -13.61 -0.58
C PHE A 147 -23.34 -12.17 -0.64
N ALA A 148 -23.70 -11.63 0.50
CA ALA A 148 -23.92 -10.21 0.63
C ALA A 148 -22.59 -9.45 0.43
N LYS A 149 -22.60 -8.42 -0.39
CA LYS A 149 -21.41 -7.59 -0.65
C LYS A 149 -21.15 -6.66 0.53
N LYS A 150 -19.87 -6.47 0.85
CA LYS A 150 -19.45 -5.40 1.73
C LYS A 150 -19.47 -4.07 0.97
N GLU A 151 -20.29 -3.13 1.42
CA GLU A 151 -20.40 -1.78 0.88
C GLU A 151 -19.71 -0.80 1.81
N PHE A 152 -18.75 -0.02 1.30
CA PHE A 152 -18.08 1.02 2.06
C PHE A 152 -18.86 2.32 1.98
N MET A 153 -18.89 3.04 3.09
CA MET A 153 -19.61 4.30 3.21
C MET A 153 -18.89 5.25 4.16
N LYS A 154 -19.26 6.53 4.10
CA LYS A 154 -18.86 7.55 5.07
C LYS A 154 -20.00 7.77 6.05
N VAL A 155 -19.69 7.88 7.32
CA VAL A 155 -20.66 8.21 8.38
C VAL A 155 -20.21 9.49 9.04
N HIS A 156 -21.09 10.49 9.03
CA HIS A 156 -20.89 11.76 9.74
C HIS A 156 -21.54 11.68 11.11
N THR A 157 -20.84 12.15 12.12
CA THR A 157 -21.37 12.27 13.48
C THR A 157 -21.92 13.66 13.73
N ALA A 158 -22.69 13.81 14.80
CA ALA A 158 -23.21 15.11 15.24
C ALA A 158 -22.09 16.12 15.59
N SER A 159 -20.87 15.65 15.86
CA SER A 159 -19.68 16.47 16.15
C SER A 159 -18.84 16.76 14.91
N ASP A 160 -19.39 16.59 13.72
CA ASP A 160 -18.76 16.85 12.42
C ASP A 160 -17.52 15.98 12.10
N TYR A 161 -17.39 14.84 12.76
CA TYR A 161 -16.37 13.85 12.39
C TYR A 161 -16.89 12.92 11.29
N GLU A 162 -16.04 12.65 10.30
CA GLU A 162 -16.30 11.69 9.25
C GLU A 162 -15.54 10.39 9.52
N PHE A 163 -16.26 9.26 9.56
CA PHE A 163 -15.66 7.93 9.72
C PHE A 163 -15.87 7.08 8.49
N ASN A 164 -14.84 6.28 8.15
CA ASN A 164 -15.00 5.19 7.21
C ASN A 164 -15.77 4.05 7.87
N ALA A 165 -16.84 3.62 7.27
CA ALA A 165 -17.67 2.51 7.74
C ALA A 165 -17.92 1.51 6.61
N TRP A 166 -18.43 0.35 6.95
CA TRP A 166 -18.91 -0.62 5.99
C TRP A 166 -20.17 -1.29 6.50
N ILE A 167 -21.01 -1.72 5.56
CA ILE A 167 -22.23 -2.46 5.84
C ILE A 167 -22.29 -3.72 4.98
N VAL A 168 -22.88 -4.76 5.52
CA VAL A 168 -23.28 -5.97 4.79
C VAL A 168 -24.78 -6.10 4.99
N LYS A 169 -25.53 -5.99 3.90
CA LYS A 169 -27.00 -6.13 3.91
C LYS A 169 -27.36 -7.58 3.60
N PRO A 170 -28.41 -8.15 4.20
CA PRO A 170 -28.96 -9.44 3.78
C PRO A 170 -29.24 -9.46 2.28
N ALA A 171 -29.21 -10.64 1.65
CA ALA A 171 -29.45 -10.76 0.21
C ALA A 171 -30.85 -10.36 -0.22
N ASP A 172 -31.81 -10.45 0.70
CA ASP A 172 -33.21 -10.06 0.56
C ASP A 172 -33.54 -8.69 1.20
N PHE A 173 -32.51 -7.87 1.43
CA PHE A 173 -32.67 -6.54 2.00
C PHE A 173 -33.60 -5.66 1.15
N ASP A 174 -34.67 -5.19 1.76
CA ASP A 174 -35.63 -4.26 1.17
C ASP A 174 -35.52 -2.89 1.86
N PRO A 175 -35.03 -1.84 1.17
CA PRO A 175 -34.85 -0.52 1.76
C PRO A 175 -36.17 0.19 2.09
N SER A 176 -37.32 -0.38 1.66
CA SER A 176 -38.64 0.18 1.96
C SER A 176 -39.26 -0.36 3.25
N LYS A 177 -38.61 -1.35 3.86
CA LYS A 177 -38.96 -1.92 5.15
C LYS A 177 -37.96 -1.50 6.20
#